data_7d6c04f8992ec90b457a82849e733256
#
_entry.id   7d6c04f8992ec90b457a82849e733256
#
_cell.length_a   1.000
_cell.length_b   1.000
_cell.length_c   1.000
_cell.angle_alpha   90.00
_cell.angle_beta   90.00
_cell.angle_gamma   90.00
#
_symmetry.space_group_name_H-M   'P 1'
#
loop_
_entity.id
_entity.type
_entity.pdbx_description
1 polymer ?
#
loop_
_entity_poly.entity_id
_entity_poly.type
_entity_poly.pdbx_seq_one_letter_code
_entity_poly.pdbx_strand_id
1 'polypeptide(L)'
;MEKRYTDAEISRVATKIRKHILRLAMERGGCYLSQACSSADIIASLYLKILNLGPSLGSMDAQPFPGVPSPKNMDYPKGSLYHGAPAKDKDRFFVSPAHYASVIYCALAECGRISREAIDKFNVDGWNMEMIGAEHSPGFECTAGSLGQTISIAAGTAHARKLQGDTGKVYVLLSDGEIEEGQVWEAFQAAAFYKLDNLVVYVDINGLQVEGYTKDVMNTEPLAERFEAFGAKAVPVDGHDVAALVKASKTAHAGKPLVVLCYTDSAHDVPLLEKRKPFLHFARIDADEMEQFKELYEQM
;
A
#
# COMPACT_ATOMS: atom_id res chain seq x y z
N MET A 1 -9.43 10.35 -23.30
CA MET A 1 -8.69 9.06 -23.40
C MET A 1 -7.91 8.91 -22.12
N GLU A 2 -8.17 7.87 -21.33
CA GLU A 2 -7.32 7.55 -20.19
C GLU A 2 -5.89 7.32 -20.66
N LYS A 3 -4.93 7.95 -20.00
CA LYS A 3 -3.51 7.79 -20.33
C LYS A 3 -3.11 6.35 -20.02
N ARG A 4 -2.80 5.57 -21.04
CA ARG A 4 -2.31 4.19 -20.87
C ARG A 4 -0.81 4.23 -20.64
N TYR A 5 -0.39 3.97 -19.39
CA TYR A 5 1.03 3.86 -19.04
C TYR A 5 1.62 2.55 -19.55
N THR A 6 2.82 2.61 -20.10
CA THR A 6 3.66 1.43 -20.39
C THR A 6 4.28 0.91 -19.09
N ASP A 7 4.71 -0.35 -19.08
CA ASP A 7 5.34 -0.94 -17.88
C ASP A 7 6.61 -0.18 -17.50
N ALA A 8 7.42 0.27 -18.49
CA ALA A 8 8.60 1.11 -18.23
C ALA A 8 8.27 2.49 -17.65
N GLU A 9 7.13 3.09 -17.99
CA GLU A 9 6.69 4.34 -17.34
C GLU A 9 6.27 4.11 -15.90
N ILE A 10 5.63 2.98 -15.61
CA ILE A 10 5.22 2.60 -14.25
C ILE A 10 6.46 2.35 -13.37
N SER A 11 7.46 1.60 -13.87
CA SER A 11 8.72 1.37 -13.14
C SER A 11 9.45 2.70 -12.86
N ARG A 12 9.47 3.65 -13.81
CA ARG A 12 10.02 4.98 -13.56
C ARG A 12 9.26 5.76 -12.48
N VAL A 13 7.94 5.59 -12.40
CA VAL A 13 7.15 6.19 -11.31
C VAL A 13 7.48 5.52 -9.99
N ALA A 14 7.67 4.21 -9.94
CA ALA A 14 8.10 3.50 -8.72
C ALA A 14 9.45 4.02 -8.22
N THR A 15 10.45 4.20 -9.11
CA THR A 15 11.74 4.82 -8.75
C THR A 15 11.57 6.25 -8.21
N LYS A 16 10.67 7.07 -8.80
CA LYS A 16 10.38 8.41 -8.27
C LYS A 16 9.74 8.37 -6.87
N ILE A 17 8.86 7.43 -6.60
CA ILE A 17 8.29 7.22 -5.27
C ILE A 17 9.41 6.94 -4.26
N ARG A 18 10.32 6.01 -4.57
CA ARG A 18 11.49 5.72 -3.73
C ARG A 18 12.37 6.95 -3.51
N LYS A 19 12.63 7.71 -4.58
CA LYS A 19 13.40 8.96 -4.51
C LYS A 19 12.78 9.98 -3.57
N HIS A 20 11.45 10.20 -3.64
CA HIS A 20 10.74 11.09 -2.71
C HIS A 20 10.90 10.65 -1.27
N ILE A 21 10.75 9.35 -0.98
CA ILE A 21 10.83 8.84 0.38
C ILE A 21 12.27 8.83 0.88
N LEU A 22 13.26 8.61 0.02
CA LEU A 22 14.68 8.78 0.37
C LEU A 22 14.95 10.23 0.81
N ARG A 23 14.41 11.24 0.09
CA ARG A 23 14.49 12.65 0.50
C ARG A 23 13.86 12.86 1.89
N LEU A 24 12.66 12.34 2.11
CA LEU A 24 11.99 12.44 3.42
C LEU A 24 12.81 11.78 4.54
N ALA A 25 13.45 10.64 4.28
CA ALA A 25 14.30 9.97 5.25
C ALA A 25 15.51 10.84 5.65
N MET A 26 16.12 11.53 4.68
CA MET A 26 17.23 12.46 4.93
C MET A 26 16.80 13.73 5.68
N GLU A 27 15.63 14.29 5.32
CA GLU A 27 15.20 15.61 5.82
C GLU A 27 14.40 15.54 7.13
N ARG A 28 13.74 14.41 7.45
CA ARG A 28 12.77 14.28 8.54
C ARG A 28 13.24 13.38 9.69
N GLY A 29 14.53 13.06 9.75
CA GLY A 29 15.09 12.22 10.83
C GLY A 29 14.73 10.74 10.71
N GLY A 30 14.36 10.28 9.54
CA GLY A 30 14.01 8.90 9.22
C GLY A 30 12.55 8.71 8.79
N CYS A 31 12.29 7.58 8.13
CA CYS A 31 10.95 7.13 7.74
C CYS A 31 10.95 5.63 7.41
N TYR A 32 9.82 5.13 6.96
CA TYR A 32 9.64 3.75 6.48
C TYR A 32 10.15 3.60 5.03
N LEU A 33 11.48 3.80 4.82
CA LEU A 33 12.11 3.78 3.50
C LEU A 33 12.13 2.37 2.87
N SER A 34 12.34 1.33 3.67
CA SER A 34 12.36 -0.06 3.19
C SER A 34 11.02 -0.49 2.59
N GLN A 35 9.89 0.02 3.14
CA GLN A 35 8.56 -0.23 2.61
C GLN A 35 8.35 0.42 1.23
N ALA A 36 9.02 1.54 0.98
CA ALA A 36 9.05 2.13 -0.36
C ALA A 36 9.92 1.32 -1.33
N CYS A 37 11.06 0.82 -0.85
CA CYS A 37 11.92 -0.04 -1.67
C CYS A 37 11.14 -1.28 -2.12
N SER A 38 10.42 -1.94 -1.23
CA SER A 38 9.65 -3.15 -1.53
C SER A 38 8.40 -2.85 -2.36
N SER A 39 7.54 -1.93 -1.94
CA SER A 39 6.17 -1.83 -2.45
C SER A 39 5.93 -0.80 -3.56
N ALA A 40 6.92 0.03 -3.92
CA ALA A 40 6.68 1.12 -4.88
C ALA A 40 6.19 0.63 -6.26
N ASP A 41 6.71 -0.51 -6.77
CA ASP A 41 6.25 -1.09 -8.04
C ASP A 41 4.83 -1.62 -7.94
N ILE A 42 4.47 -2.24 -6.81
CA ILE A 42 3.12 -2.72 -6.53
C ILE A 42 2.15 -1.53 -6.55
N ILE A 43 2.45 -0.48 -5.78
CA ILE A 43 1.59 0.69 -5.63
C ILE A 43 1.48 1.48 -6.94
N ALA A 44 2.59 1.70 -7.65
CA ALA A 44 2.57 2.35 -8.96
C ALA A 44 1.73 1.55 -9.98
N SER A 45 1.85 0.21 -9.99
CA SER A 45 1.05 -0.66 -10.85
C SER A 45 -0.44 -0.58 -10.51
N LEU A 46 -0.78 -0.57 -9.22
CA LEU A 46 -2.16 -0.42 -8.76
C LEU A 46 -2.75 0.90 -9.25
N TYR A 47 -2.15 2.04 -8.93
CA TYR A 47 -2.71 3.36 -9.27
C TYR A 47 -2.71 3.69 -10.77
N LEU A 48 -1.71 3.23 -11.53
CA LEU A 48 -1.55 3.65 -12.92
C LEU A 48 -2.15 2.69 -13.95
N LYS A 49 -2.42 1.43 -13.57
CA LYS A 49 -2.83 0.44 -14.57
C LYS A 49 -3.89 -0.56 -14.12
N ILE A 50 -4.04 -0.81 -12.82
CA ILE A 50 -4.90 -1.88 -12.30
C ILE A 50 -6.22 -1.33 -11.79
N LEU A 51 -6.18 -0.32 -10.91
CA LEU A 51 -7.37 0.23 -10.25
C LEU A 51 -8.22 1.08 -11.20
N ASN A 52 -9.52 0.82 -11.22
CA ASN A 52 -10.52 1.66 -11.89
C ASN A 52 -11.07 2.69 -10.92
N LEU A 53 -10.31 3.76 -10.66
CA LEU A 53 -10.69 4.83 -9.74
C LEU A 53 -11.41 5.98 -10.46
N GLY A 54 -12.23 6.73 -9.73
CA GLY A 54 -12.78 8.01 -10.19
C GLY A 54 -11.73 9.15 -10.17
N PRO A 55 -12.06 10.32 -10.73
CA PRO A 55 -11.27 11.53 -10.50
C PRO A 55 -11.15 11.81 -9.00
N SER A 56 -9.96 12.27 -8.56
CA SER A 56 -9.78 12.66 -7.15
C SER A 56 -10.74 13.80 -6.79
N LEU A 57 -11.38 13.67 -5.64
CA LEU A 57 -12.18 14.70 -4.99
C LEU A 57 -11.47 15.25 -3.73
N GLY A 58 -10.30 14.71 -3.40
CA GLY A 58 -9.46 15.21 -2.33
C GLY A 58 -8.80 16.54 -2.70
N SER A 59 -8.34 17.27 -1.70
CA SER A 59 -7.56 18.50 -1.91
C SER A 59 -6.22 18.18 -2.56
N MET A 60 -5.77 19.04 -3.48
CA MET A 60 -4.42 18.95 -4.03
C MET A 60 -3.35 19.25 -2.97
N ASP A 61 -3.66 20.12 -2.01
CA ASP A 61 -2.77 20.52 -0.93
C ASP A 61 -3.04 19.68 0.32
N ALA A 62 -1.99 19.47 1.14
CA ALA A 62 -2.15 18.93 2.46
C ALA A 62 -3.16 19.75 3.26
N GLN A 63 -3.99 19.09 4.06
CA GLN A 63 -5.03 19.75 4.84
C GLN A 63 -4.63 19.83 6.32
N PRO A 64 -5.01 20.90 7.01
CA PRO A 64 -4.94 20.91 8.46
C PRO A 64 -5.75 19.73 9.04
N PHE A 65 -5.22 19.13 10.10
CA PHE A 65 -5.92 18.08 10.82
C PHE A 65 -6.77 18.70 11.94
N PRO A 66 -8.11 18.70 11.81
CA PRO A 66 -9.00 19.36 12.76
C PRO A 66 -9.25 18.54 14.03
N GLY A 67 -8.52 17.46 14.23
CA GLY A 67 -8.70 16.52 15.34
C GLY A 67 -9.42 15.23 14.92
N VAL A 68 -9.54 14.31 15.86
CA VAL A 68 -10.11 12.98 15.62
C VAL A 68 -11.58 13.08 15.18
N PRO A 69 -12.00 12.31 14.15
CA PRO A 69 -13.41 12.22 13.79
C PRO A 69 -14.28 11.81 14.97
N SER A 70 -15.41 12.48 15.12
CA SER A 70 -16.36 12.20 16.19
C SER A 70 -17.74 12.79 15.83
N PRO A 71 -18.82 12.46 16.56
CA PRO A 71 -20.12 13.12 16.37
C PRO A 71 -20.09 14.64 16.51
N LYS A 72 -19.05 15.19 17.16
CA LYS A 72 -18.85 16.64 17.31
C LYS A 72 -17.84 17.22 16.33
N ASN A 73 -17.18 16.38 15.54
CA ASN A 73 -16.17 16.74 14.56
C ASN A 73 -16.37 15.89 13.31
N MET A 74 -17.35 16.27 12.48
CA MET A 74 -17.72 15.59 11.25
C MET A 74 -17.03 16.18 10.01
N ASP A 75 -16.48 17.40 10.12
CA ASP A 75 -15.79 18.12 9.05
C ASP A 75 -14.30 17.82 9.08
N TYR A 76 -13.94 16.56 8.83
CA TYR A 76 -12.55 16.16 8.70
C TYR A 76 -12.23 15.75 7.25
N PRO A 77 -10.98 15.90 6.81
CA PRO A 77 -10.55 15.38 5.51
C PRO A 77 -10.84 13.88 5.41
N LYS A 78 -11.37 13.41 4.29
CA LYS A 78 -11.62 11.99 4.06
C LYS A 78 -10.63 11.45 3.05
N GLY A 79 -9.75 10.55 3.49
CA GLY A 79 -8.73 9.95 2.64
C GLY A 79 -9.28 9.18 1.45
N SER A 80 -10.47 8.59 1.59
CA SER A 80 -11.16 7.89 0.51
C SER A 80 -11.53 8.78 -0.69
N LEU A 81 -11.67 10.10 -0.51
CA LEU A 81 -11.97 11.05 -1.60
C LEU A 81 -10.86 11.11 -2.65
N TYR A 82 -9.64 10.77 -2.29
CA TYR A 82 -8.53 10.69 -3.23
C TYR A 82 -8.66 9.53 -4.23
N HIS A 83 -9.56 8.55 -3.97
CA HIS A 83 -9.93 7.50 -4.92
C HIS A 83 -11.14 7.87 -5.79
N GLY A 84 -11.73 9.05 -5.56
CA GLY A 84 -12.93 9.55 -6.25
C GLY A 84 -14.22 9.21 -5.54
N ALA A 85 -15.34 9.64 -6.12
CA ALA A 85 -16.66 9.36 -5.57
C ALA A 85 -16.94 7.84 -5.57
N PRO A 86 -17.57 7.32 -4.50
CA PRO A 86 -18.07 5.94 -4.52
C PRO A 86 -19.05 5.76 -5.67
N ALA A 87 -18.81 4.77 -6.53
CA ALA A 87 -19.69 4.41 -7.63
C ALA A 87 -19.71 2.88 -7.81
N LYS A 88 -20.82 2.37 -8.40
CA LYS A 88 -21.03 0.93 -8.55
C LYS A 88 -19.95 0.23 -9.36
N ASP A 89 -19.39 0.92 -10.34
CA ASP A 89 -18.37 0.42 -11.26
C ASP A 89 -16.94 0.80 -10.87
N LYS A 90 -16.76 1.62 -9.81
CA LYS A 90 -15.43 2.06 -9.36
C LYS A 90 -14.89 1.17 -8.26
N ASP A 91 -13.58 0.96 -8.30
CA ASP A 91 -12.88 0.17 -7.30
C ASP A 91 -12.70 0.94 -5.98
N ARG A 92 -12.49 0.17 -4.91
CA ARG A 92 -12.06 0.68 -3.61
C ARG A 92 -10.68 0.10 -3.29
N PHE A 93 -9.81 0.89 -2.68
CA PHE A 93 -8.47 0.46 -2.33
C PHE A 93 -8.16 0.72 -0.87
N PHE A 94 -7.91 -0.35 -0.12
CA PHE A 94 -7.59 -0.34 1.30
C PHE A 94 -6.10 -0.60 1.50
N VAL A 95 -5.47 0.22 2.33
CA VAL A 95 -4.07 0.05 2.74
C VAL A 95 -4.08 -0.42 4.19
N SER A 96 -3.69 -1.67 4.42
CA SER A 96 -3.72 -2.26 5.75
C SER A 96 -2.48 -1.90 6.58
N PRO A 97 -1.24 -2.01 6.07
CA PRO A 97 -0.08 -1.57 6.81
C PRO A 97 0.00 -0.04 6.81
N ALA A 98 -0.59 0.61 7.82
CA ALA A 98 -0.74 2.06 7.89
C ALA A 98 0.59 2.83 7.83
N HIS A 99 1.70 2.21 8.19
CA HIS A 99 3.05 2.76 8.08
C HIS A 99 3.58 2.84 6.63
N TYR A 100 2.83 2.32 5.64
CA TYR A 100 3.10 2.55 4.21
C TYR A 100 2.57 3.92 3.74
N ALA A 101 2.09 4.77 4.64
CA ALA A 101 1.46 6.05 4.32
C ALA A 101 2.33 6.93 3.40
N SER A 102 3.64 7.05 3.66
CA SER A 102 4.55 7.82 2.82
C SER A 102 4.58 7.33 1.36
N VAL A 103 4.51 6.00 1.15
CA VAL A 103 4.46 5.40 -0.19
C VAL A 103 3.17 5.80 -0.91
N ILE A 104 2.04 5.75 -0.20
CA ILE A 104 0.73 6.13 -0.73
C ILE A 104 0.72 7.61 -1.12
N TYR A 105 1.20 8.51 -0.25
CA TYR A 105 1.24 9.95 -0.55
C TYR A 105 2.12 10.26 -1.77
N CYS A 106 3.30 9.67 -1.85
CA CYS A 106 4.18 9.86 -3.00
C CYS A 106 3.57 9.29 -4.29
N ALA A 107 2.87 8.15 -4.22
CA ALA A 107 2.15 7.60 -5.36
C ALA A 107 0.99 8.51 -5.80
N LEU A 108 0.20 9.05 -4.87
CA LEU A 108 -0.86 10.02 -5.18
C LEU A 108 -0.30 11.26 -5.86
N ALA A 109 0.86 11.76 -5.42
CA ALA A 109 1.51 12.91 -6.06
C ALA A 109 2.00 12.59 -7.48
N GLU A 110 2.64 11.45 -7.70
CA GLU A 110 3.08 11.04 -9.03
C GLU A 110 1.91 10.72 -9.99
N CYS A 111 0.74 10.37 -9.43
CA CYS A 111 -0.50 10.19 -10.19
C CYS A 111 -1.31 11.49 -10.38
N GLY A 112 -0.84 12.63 -9.85
CA GLY A 112 -1.53 13.92 -9.93
C GLY A 112 -2.83 14.00 -9.12
N ARG A 113 -2.93 13.23 -8.03
CA ARG A 113 -4.08 13.22 -7.10
C ARG A 113 -3.89 14.12 -5.89
N ILE A 114 -2.64 14.48 -5.58
CA ILE A 114 -2.22 15.55 -4.67
C ILE A 114 -1.06 16.32 -5.33
N SER A 115 -0.73 17.50 -4.83
CA SER A 115 0.45 18.24 -5.26
C SER A 115 1.73 17.60 -4.70
N ARG A 116 2.87 17.85 -5.33
CA ARG A 116 4.17 17.40 -4.79
C ARG A 116 4.54 18.15 -3.52
N GLU A 117 4.11 19.40 -3.42
CA GLU A 117 4.29 20.27 -2.27
C GLU A 117 3.56 19.75 -1.02
N ALA A 118 2.46 19.01 -1.21
CA ALA A 118 1.77 18.37 -0.10
C ALA A 118 2.67 17.36 0.65
N ILE A 119 3.61 16.69 -0.06
CA ILE A 119 4.56 15.75 0.53
C ILE A 119 5.44 16.43 1.58
N ASP A 120 5.73 17.74 1.44
CA ASP A 120 6.55 18.49 2.39
C ASP A 120 5.88 18.66 3.76
N LYS A 121 4.59 18.31 3.85
CA LYS A 121 3.85 18.24 5.12
C LYS A 121 3.86 16.87 5.77
N PHE A 122 4.58 15.90 5.18
CA PHE A 122 4.70 14.57 5.78
C PHE A 122 5.29 14.65 7.19
N ASN A 123 4.59 14.02 8.14
CA ASN A 123 4.97 13.97 9.56
C ASN A 123 5.22 15.36 10.19
N VAL A 124 4.46 16.37 9.77
CA VAL A 124 4.44 17.71 10.37
C VAL A 124 3.18 17.85 11.20
N ASP A 125 3.34 18.22 12.48
CA ASP A 125 2.22 18.38 13.42
C ASP A 125 1.13 19.29 12.86
N GLY A 126 -0.11 18.90 13.09
CA GLY A 126 -1.29 19.66 12.67
C GLY A 126 -1.70 19.48 11.20
N TRP A 127 -1.07 18.55 10.47
CA TRP A 127 -1.43 18.24 9.07
C TRP A 127 -1.88 16.78 8.93
N ASN A 128 -2.68 16.51 7.88
CA ASN A 128 -3.24 15.19 7.60
C ASN A 128 -2.29 14.24 6.84
N MET A 129 -1.02 14.61 6.69
CA MET A 129 0.03 13.80 6.03
C MET A 129 0.84 13.03 7.09
N GLU A 130 0.15 12.20 7.85
CA GLU A 130 0.70 11.49 9.01
C GLU A 130 1.62 10.34 8.59
N MET A 131 2.55 9.98 9.48
CA MET A 131 3.45 8.84 9.27
C MET A 131 2.69 7.50 9.30
N ILE A 132 1.63 7.42 10.09
CA ILE A 132 0.73 6.25 10.20
C ILE A 132 -0.64 6.69 9.68
N GLY A 133 -1.05 6.14 8.54
CA GLY A 133 -2.28 6.57 7.85
C GLY A 133 -3.56 6.18 8.58
N ALA A 134 -4.55 7.06 8.51
CA ALA A 134 -5.90 6.87 9.06
C ALA A 134 -6.96 7.35 8.05
N GLU A 135 -8.24 7.22 8.35
CA GLU A 135 -9.34 7.57 7.43
C GLU A 135 -9.36 9.03 6.97
N HIS A 136 -8.62 9.92 7.63
CA HIS A 136 -8.46 11.32 7.23
C HIS A 136 -7.16 11.59 6.44
N SER A 137 -6.28 10.60 6.36
CA SER A 137 -5.02 10.68 5.61
C SER A 137 -5.26 10.39 4.12
N PRO A 138 -4.65 11.13 3.18
CA PRO A 138 -4.85 10.93 1.74
C PRO A 138 -4.67 9.48 1.28
N GLY A 139 -5.68 8.93 0.61
CA GLY A 139 -5.64 7.57 0.05
C GLY A 139 -5.99 6.44 1.03
N PHE A 140 -6.39 6.75 2.26
CA PHE A 140 -6.83 5.75 3.24
C PHE A 140 -8.36 5.68 3.30
N GLU A 141 -8.91 4.47 3.21
CA GLU A 141 -10.36 4.21 3.24
C GLU A 141 -10.90 4.05 4.66
N CYS A 142 -10.04 3.67 5.60
CA CYS A 142 -10.35 3.48 7.01
C CYS A 142 -9.10 3.71 7.86
N THR A 143 -9.29 3.88 9.17
CA THR A 143 -8.18 3.84 10.11
C THR A 143 -7.56 2.44 10.09
N ALA A 144 -6.27 2.40 9.82
CA ALA A 144 -5.43 1.23 9.87
C ALA A 144 -4.34 1.45 10.94
N GLY A 145 -3.56 0.47 11.29
CA GLY A 145 -2.52 0.60 12.33
C GLY A 145 -2.53 -0.56 13.29
N SER A 146 -3.71 -1.05 13.68
CA SER A 146 -3.84 -2.39 14.25
C SER A 146 -3.80 -3.38 13.09
N LEU A 147 -2.66 -4.04 12.89
CA LEU A 147 -2.43 -4.93 11.76
C LEU A 147 -3.44 -6.09 11.73
N GLY A 148 -3.75 -6.61 10.55
CA GLY A 148 -4.69 -7.70 10.32
C GLY A 148 -6.17 -7.32 10.37
N GLN A 149 -6.55 -6.08 10.72
CA GLN A 149 -7.97 -5.69 10.84
C GLN A 149 -8.57 -5.16 9.53
N THR A 150 -7.81 -4.42 8.76
CA THR A 150 -8.29 -3.77 7.53
C THR A 150 -8.80 -4.78 6.51
N ILE A 151 -8.21 -5.96 6.43
CA ILE A 151 -8.69 -7.03 5.53
C ILE A 151 -10.13 -7.43 5.84
N SER A 152 -10.53 -7.48 7.12
CA SER A 152 -11.92 -7.77 7.53
C SER A 152 -12.86 -6.65 7.12
N ILE A 153 -12.46 -5.38 7.26
CA ILE A 153 -13.23 -4.21 6.82
C ILE A 153 -13.42 -4.25 5.29
N ALA A 154 -12.36 -4.53 4.56
CA ALA A 154 -12.39 -4.64 3.10
C ALA A 154 -13.24 -5.82 2.63
N ALA A 155 -13.16 -6.98 3.29
CA ALA A 155 -14.00 -8.14 3.00
C ALA A 155 -15.49 -7.83 3.25
N GLY A 156 -15.82 -7.14 4.35
CA GLY A 156 -17.17 -6.64 4.62
C GLY A 156 -17.66 -5.68 3.53
N THR A 157 -16.80 -4.77 3.08
CA THR A 157 -17.09 -3.86 1.96
C THR A 157 -17.32 -4.64 0.65
N ALA A 158 -16.49 -5.63 0.34
CA ALA A 158 -16.64 -6.47 -0.84
C ALA A 158 -17.94 -7.27 -0.80
N HIS A 159 -18.30 -7.80 0.37
CA HIS A 159 -19.57 -8.52 0.57
C HIS A 159 -20.77 -7.62 0.35
N ALA A 160 -20.79 -6.42 0.96
CA ALA A 160 -21.88 -5.45 0.77
C ALA A 160 -22.04 -5.06 -0.70
N ARG A 161 -20.95 -4.76 -1.40
CA ARG A 161 -20.95 -4.44 -2.84
C ARG A 161 -21.49 -5.58 -3.69
N LYS A 162 -21.10 -6.82 -3.38
CA LYS A 162 -21.63 -8.01 -4.07
C LYS A 162 -23.13 -8.16 -3.87
N LEU A 163 -23.66 -7.94 -2.67
CA LEU A 163 -25.10 -7.95 -2.39
C LEU A 163 -25.87 -6.84 -3.13
N GLN A 164 -25.23 -5.68 -3.33
CA GLN A 164 -25.80 -4.55 -4.08
C GLN A 164 -25.71 -4.71 -5.60
N GLY A 165 -25.01 -5.74 -6.09
CA GLY A 165 -24.78 -5.95 -7.52
C GLY A 165 -23.80 -4.96 -8.14
N ASP A 166 -22.89 -4.39 -7.33
CA ASP A 166 -21.82 -3.53 -7.81
C ASP A 166 -20.80 -4.34 -8.63
N THR A 167 -20.19 -3.70 -9.64
CA THR A 167 -19.22 -4.34 -10.54
C THR A 167 -17.77 -3.97 -10.24
N GLY A 168 -17.54 -2.88 -9.50
CA GLY A 168 -16.21 -2.50 -9.04
C GLY A 168 -15.70 -3.46 -7.97
N LYS A 169 -14.38 -3.67 -7.97
CA LYS A 169 -13.68 -4.56 -7.03
C LYS A 169 -13.24 -3.82 -5.76
N VAL A 170 -12.87 -4.59 -4.76
CA VAL A 170 -12.19 -4.12 -3.55
C VAL A 170 -10.78 -4.67 -3.56
N TYR A 171 -9.82 -3.77 -3.52
CA TYR A 171 -8.39 -4.09 -3.46
C TYR A 171 -7.86 -3.82 -2.06
N VAL A 172 -6.92 -4.64 -1.62
CA VAL A 172 -6.25 -4.48 -0.32
C VAL A 172 -4.76 -4.68 -0.50
N LEU A 173 -3.95 -3.82 0.12
CA LEU A 173 -2.53 -4.06 0.34
C LEU A 173 -2.35 -4.63 1.74
N LEU A 174 -1.64 -5.74 1.86
CA LEU A 174 -1.15 -6.35 3.11
C LEU A 174 0.38 -6.38 3.11
N SER A 175 0.98 -6.68 4.24
CA SER A 175 2.41 -6.98 4.40
C SER A 175 2.63 -8.38 4.97
N ASP A 176 3.84 -8.92 4.84
CA ASP A 176 4.18 -10.28 5.29
C ASP A 176 4.17 -10.43 6.82
N GLY A 177 4.70 -9.46 7.57
CA GLY A 177 4.57 -9.47 9.03
C GLY A 177 3.12 -9.35 9.51
N GLU A 178 2.26 -8.66 8.75
CA GLU A 178 0.84 -8.54 9.08
C GLU A 178 0.07 -9.86 8.93
N ILE A 179 0.45 -10.71 7.99
CA ILE A 179 -0.22 -12.01 7.80
C ILE A 179 0.12 -13.03 8.89
N GLU A 180 0.97 -12.71 9.85
CA GLU A 180 1.13 -13.48 11.08
C GLU A 180 -0.08 -13.36 12.01
N GLU A 181 -0.88 -12.29 11.87
CA GLU A 181 -2.09 -12.06 12.64
C GLU A 181 -3.20 -13.08 12.28
N GLY A 182 -3.74 -13.76 13.29
CA GLY A 182 -4.80 -14.78 13.12
C GLY A 182 -6.03 -14.25 12.39
N GLN A 183 -6.39 -12.98 12.61
CA GLN A 183 -7.54 -12.32 11.99
C GLN A 183 -7.44 -12.27 10.47
N VAL A 184 -6.24 -12.22 9.89
CA VAL A 184 -6.06 -12.29 8.43
C VAL A 184 -6.64 -13.60 7.88
N TRP A 185 -6.33 -14.71 8.52
CA TRP A 185 -6.80 -16.05 8.12
C TRP A 185 -8.29 -16.21 8.32
N GLU A 186 -8.84 -15.70 9.43
CA GLU A 186 -10.29 -15.65 9.68
C GLU A 186 -11.01 -14.85 8.60
N ALA A 187 -10.45 -13.70 8.16
CA ALA A 187 -11.01 -12.91 7.08
C ALA A 187 -11.04 -13.67 5.75
N PHE A 188 -9.99 -14.43 5.42
CA PHE A 188 -9.97 -15.27 4.22
C PHE A 188 -10.95 -16.43 4.29
N GLN A 189 -11.12 -17.07 5.45
CA GLN A 189 -12.14 -18.08 5.65
C GLN A 189 -13.54 -17.52 5.37
N ALA A 190 -13.87 -16.35 5.89
CA ALA A 190 -15.11 -15.65 5.64
C ALA A 190 -15.26 -15.24 4.17
N ALA A 191 -14.20 -14.67 3.57
CA ALA A 191 -14.20 -14.25 2.17
C ALA A 191 -14.44 -15.42 1.21
N ALA A 192 -13.85 -16.59 1.48
CA ALA A 192 -14.08 -17.81 0.73
C ALA A 192 -15.52 -18.33 0.90
N PHE A 193 -16.04 -18.34 2.13
CA PHE A 193 -17.42 -18.76 2.41
C PHE A 193 -18.45 -17.91 1.66
N TYR A 194 -18.27 -16.57 1.65
CA TYR A 194 -19.15 -15.65 0.91
C TYR A 194 -18.79 -15.54 -0.57
N LYS A 195 -17.78 -16.30 -1.06
CA LYS A 195 -17.35 -16.33 -2.46
C LYS A 195 -17.02 -14.92 -2.99
N LEU A 196 -16.21 -14.16 -2.25
CA LEU A 196 -15.89 -12.78 -2.57
C LEU A 196 -14.86 -12.69 -3.73
N ASP A 197 -15.31 -13.02 -4.93
CA ASP A 197 -14.51 -12.91 -6.15
C ASP A 197 -14.35 -11.46 -6.65
N ASN A 198 -14.89 -10.50 -5.94
CA ASN A 198 -14.64 -9.08 -6.08
C ASN A 198 -13.60 -8.54 -5.07
N LEU A 199 -12.99 -9.41 -4.26
CA LEU A 199 -11.89 -9.06 -3.35
C LEU A 199 -10.55 -9.49 -3.96
N VAL A 200 -9.62 -8.54 -4.10
CA VAL A 200 -8.26 -8.75 -4.63
C VAL A 200 -7.25 -8.21 -3.62
N VAL A 201 -6.34 -9.04 -3.19
CA VAL A 201 -5.34 -8.72 -2.17
C VAL A 201 -3.95 -8.79 -2.75
N TYR A 202 -3.15 -7.76 -2.57
CA TYR A 202 -1.72 -7.74 -2.85
C TYR A 202 -0.97 -7.82 -1.53
N VAL A 203 -0.07 -8.77 -1.40
CA VAL A 203 0.76 -8.94 -0.20
C VAL A 203 2.20 -8.58 -0.56
N ASP A 204 2.76 -7.56 0.09
CA ASP A 204 4.18 -7.22 -0.02
C ASP A 204 4.98 -8.19 0.86
N ILE A 205 5.67 -9.14 0.23
CA ILE A 205 6.48 -10.16 0.89
C ILE A 205 7.94 -9.76 0.74
N ASN A 206 8.39 -8.89 1.63
CA ASN A 206 9.75 -8.37 1.63
C ASN A 206 10.69 -9.16 2.57
N GLY A 207 10.18 -10.14 3.31
CA GLY A 207 10.92 -11.03 4.18
C GLY A 207 11.40 -10.42 5.48
N LEU A 208 10.97 -9.18 5.80
CA LEU A 208 11.41 -8.45 6.98
C LEU A 208 10.24 -7.97 7.84
N GLN A 209 10.45 -7.99 9.13
CA GLN A 209 9.60 -7.34 10.12
C GLN A 209 10.47 -6.60 11.17
N VAL A 210 9.86 -5.99 12.17
CA VAL A 210 10.57 -5.15 13.16
C VAL A 210 11.71 -5.91 13.83
N GLU A 211 11.49 -7.17 14.20
CA GLU A 211 12.41 -7.99 14.99
C GLU A 211 13.45 -8.73 14.15
N GLY A 212 13.31 -8.76 12.81
CA GLY A 212 14.24 -9.48 11.97
C GLY A 212 13.64 -10.05 10.68
N TYR A 213 14.21 -11.14 10.19
CA TYR A 213 13.63 -11.87 9.06
C TYR A 213 12.35 -12.60 9.48
N THR A 214 11.28 -12.49 8.69
CA THR A 214 9.99 -13.17 8.96
C THR A 214 10.19 -14.68 9.14
N LYS A 215 11.08 -15.30 8.36
CA LYS A 215 11.40 -16.75 8.48
C LYS A 215 11.98 -17.16 9.84
N ASP A 216 12.63 -16.22 10.55
CA ASP A 216 13.31 -16.47 11.82
C ASP A 216 12.46 -16.03 13.03
N VAL A 217 11.50 -15.11 12.83
CA VAL A 217 10.59 -14.61 13.87
C VAL A 217 9.32 -15.45 13.92
N MET A 218 8.56 -15.48 12.82
CA MET A 218 7.34 -16.29 12.69
C MET A 218 7.15 -16.72 11.23
N ASN A 219 7.68 -17.87 10.87
CA ASN A 219 7.62 -18.37 9.50
C ASN A 219 6.19 -18.72 9.07
N THR A 220 5.66 -17.97 8.12
CA THR A 220 4.33 -18.20 7.55
C THR A 220 4.36 -18.96 6.21
N GLU A 221 5.54 -19.27 5.68
CA GLU A 221 5.66 -20.10 4.46
C GLU A 221 5.25 -21.58 4.69
N PRO A 222 4.74 -22.27 3.68
CA PRO A 222 4.48 -21.81 2.30
C PRO A 222 3.17 -21.02 2.18
N LEU A 223 3.26 -19.76 1.74
CA LEU A 223 2.11 -18.85 1.75
C LEU A 223 1.04 -19.21 0.72
N ALA A 224 1.42 -19.59 -0.49
CA ALA A 224 0.46 -19.89 -1.55
C ALA A 224 -0.49 -21.03 -1.13
N GLU A 225 0.08 -22.11 -0.60
CA GLU A 225 -0.67 -23.29 -0.13
C GLU A 225 -1.56 -22.93 1.07
N ARG A 226 -1.09 -22.09 1.97
CA ARG A 226 -1.89 -21.63 3.11
C ARG A 226 -3.10 -20.81 2.65
N PHE A 227 -2.91 -19.80 1.78
CA PHE A 227 -4.03 -19.04 1.25
C PHE A 227 -5.01 -19.90 0.46
N GLU A 228 -4.52 -20.87 -0.32
CA GLU A 228 -5.38 -21.80 -1.05
C GLU A 228 -6.14 -22.75 -0.10
N ALA A 229 -5.55 -23.17 1.02
CA ALA A 229 -6.23 -23.96 2.06
C ALA A 229 -7.37 -23.17 2.74
N PHE A 230 -7.22 -21.84 2.85
CA PHE A 230 -8.29 -20.94 3.32
C PHE A 230 -9.26 -20.53 2.21
N GLY A 231 -9.18 -21.14 1.03
CA GLY A 231 -10.15 -21.00 -0.06
C GLY A 231 -9.89 -19.85 -1.02
N ALA A 232 -8.78 -19.15 -0.92
CA ALA A 232 -8.38 -18.12 -1.87
C ALA A 232 -7.79 -18.72 -3.17
N LYS A 233 -7.61 -17.90 -4.20
CA LYS A 233 -6.72 -18.17 -5.33
C LYS A 233 -5.44 -17.39 -5.13
N ALA A 234 -4.33 -18.08 -4.89
CA ALA A 234 -3.01 -17.48 -4.70
C ALA A 234 -2.22 -17.44 -6.02
N VAL A 235 -1.46 -16.35 -6.23
CA VAL A 235 -0.61 -16.14 -7.41
C VAL A 235 0.72 -15.52 -6.96
N PRO A 236 1.79 -16.32 -6.80
CA PRO A 236 3.13 -15.79 -6.54
C PRO A 236 3.68 -15.04 -7.75
N VAL A 237 4.29 -13.88 -7.52
CA VAL A 237 4.94 -13.06 -8.55
C VAL A 237 6.20 -12.38 -8.01
N ASP A 238 7.10 -12.00 -8.91
CA ASP A 238 8.12 -10.99 -8.63
C ASP A 238 7.40 -9.64 -8.44
N GLY A 239 7.51 -9.06 -7.24
CA GLY A 239 6.85 -7.81 -6.88
C GLY A 239 7.50 -6.56 -7.52
N HIS A 240 8.64 -6.71 -8.19
CA HIS A 240 9.30 -5.66 -8.98
C HIS A 240 9.03 -5.79 -10.49
N ASP A 241 8.36 -6.87 -10.94
CA ASP A 241 7.93 -7.04 -12.33
C ASP A 241 6.52 -6.48 -12.54
N VAL A 242 6.43 -5.25 -13.06
CA VAL A 242 5.17 -4.57 -13.39
C VAL A 242 4.27 -5.41 -14.30
N ALA A 243 4.84 -6.11 -15.29
CA ALA A 243 4.04 -6.93 -16.22
C ALA A 243 3.43 -8.14 -15.49
N ALA A 244 4.19 -8.78 -14.58
CA ALA A 244 3.71 -9.87 -13.74
C ALA A 244 2.60 -9.41 -12.78
N LEU A 245 2.77 -8.26 -12.11
CA LEU A 245 1.76 -7.65 -11.23
C LEU A 245 0.43 -7.39 -11.97
N VAL A 246 0.50 -6.77 -13.15
CA VAL A 246 -0.68 -6.49 -13.99
C VAL A 246 -1.32 -7.76 -14.55
N LYS A 247 -0.52 -8.77 -14.91
CA LYS A 247 -1.02 -10.07 -15.36
C LYS A 247 -1.75 -10.79 -14.24
N ALA A 248 -1.19 -10.78 -13.03
CA ALA A 248 -1.77 -11.43 -11.85
C ALA A 248 -3.17 -10.87 -11.52
N SER A 249 -3.40 -9.54 -11.64
CA SER A 249 -4.71 -8.92 -11.41
C SER A 249 -5.84 -9.45 -12.29
N LYS A 250 -5.49 -10.09 -13.42
CA LYS A 250 -6.41 -10.64 -14.42
C LYS A 250 -6.61 -12.15 -14.28
N THR A 251 -6.00 -12.77 -13.28
CA THR A 251 -6.14 -14.21 -13.04
C THR A 251 -7.61 -14.56 -12.80
N ALA A 252 -8.09 -15.61 -13.45
CA ALA A 252 -9.44 -16.13 -13.21
C ALA A 252 -9.55 -16.72 -11.80
N HIS A 253 -10.53 -16.26 -11.02
CA HIS A 253 -10.72 -16.67 -9.63
C HIS A 253 -12.19 -16.72 -9.21
N ALA A 254 -13.07 -17.08 -10.14
CA ALA A 254 -14.52 -17.12 -9.90
C ALA A 254 -14.90 -17.82 -8.59
N GLY A 255 -15.66 -17.13 -7.77
CA GLY A 255 -16.11 -17.60 -6.46
C GLY A 255 -15.03 -17.64 -5.36
N LYS A 256 -13.85 -17.09 -5.60
CA LYS A 256 -12.75 -17.06 -4.62
C LYS A 256 -12.15 -15.66 -4.52
N PRO A 257 -11.69 -15.20 -3.35
CA PRO A 257 -10.82 -14.02 -3.29
C PRO A 257 -9.50 -14.31 -4.01
N LEU A 258 -8.92 -13.31 -4.68
CA LEU A 258 -7.61 -13.39 -5.32
C LEU A 258 -6.54 -12.82 -4.39
N VAL A 259 -5.44 -13.55 -4.23
CA VAL A 259 -4.26 -13.10 -3.48
C VAL A 259 -3.05 -13.10 -4.42
N VAL A 260 -2.44 -11.96 -4.62
CA VAL A 260 -1.18 -11.78 -5.35
C VAL A 260 -0.06 -11.68 -4.34
N LEU A 261 0.79 -12.69 -4.30
CA LEU A 261 1.93 -12.78 -3.39
C LEU A 261 3.15 -12.15 -4.06
N CYS A 262 3.45 -10.91 -3.70
CA CYS A 262 4.49 -10.10 -4.34
C CYS A 262 5.80 -10.26 -3.56
N TYR A 263 6.69 -11.12 -4.02
CA TYR A 263 8.03 -11.28 -3.44
C TYR A 263 8.89 -10.09 -3.85
N THR A 264 9.39 -9.34 -2.87
CA THR A 264 10.07 -8.07 -3.06
C THR A 264 11.39 -7.98 -2.31
N ASP A 265 12.14 -6.92 -2.57
CA ASP A 265 13.37 -6.57 -1.86
C ASP A 265 13.21 -5.23 -1.12
N SER A 266 13.43 -5.26 0.18
CA SER A 266 13.37 -4.09 1.08
C SER A 266 14.50 -3.07 0.88
N ALA A 267 15.48 -3.36 0.02
CA ALA A 267 16.57 -2.45 -0.36
C ALA A 267 16.57 -2.10 -1.87
N HIS A 268 15.55 -2.52 -2.62
CA HIS A 268 15.46 -2.27 -4.07
C HIS A 268 15.62 -0.78 -4.41
N ASP A 269 16.46 -0.45 -5.39
CA ASP A 269 16.89 0.90 -5.79
C ASP A 269 17.67 1.68 -4.70
N VAL A 270 17.85 1.15 -3.48
CA VAL A 270 18.59 1.81 -2.39
C VAL A 270 19.61 0.84 -1.79
N PRO A 271 20.65 0.44 -2.54
CA PRO A 271 21.60 -0.62 -2.13
C PRO A 271 22.36 -0.31 -0.85
N LEU A 272 22.44 0.96 -0.44
CA LEU A 272 23.04 1.36 0.84
C LEU A 272 22.34 0.75 2.06
N LEU A 273 21.07 0.32 1.90
CA LEU A 273 20.32 -0.34 2.96
C LEU A 273 20.68 -1.83 3.15
N GLU A 274 21.33 -2.48 2.17
CA GLU A 274 21.64 -3.91 2.23
C GLU A 274 22.40 -4.32 3.50
N LYS A 275 23.38 -3.51 3.88
CA LYS A 275 24.22 -3.74 5.07
C LYS A 275 23.46 -3.67 6.40
N ARG A 276 22.22 -3.14 6.38
CA ARG A 276 21.39 -2.96 7.57
C ARG A 276 20.36 -4.08 7.77
N LYS A 277 20.17 -4.97 6.76
CA LYS A 277 19.27 -6.11 6.89
C LYS A 277 19.69 -6.99 8.08
N PRO A 278 18.75 -7.49 8.90
CA PRO A 278 17.29 -7.41 8.72
C PRO A 278 16.64 -6.19 9.41
N PHE A 279 17.36 -5.27 10.03
CA PHE A 279 16.81 -4.19 10.86
C PHE A 279 16.55 -2.92 10.04
N LEU A 280 15.59 -3.02 9.09
CA LEU A 280 15.25 -1.96 8.13
C LEU A 280 13.85 -1.36 8.33
N HIS A 281 13.09 -1.82 9.31
CA HIS A 281 11.69 -1.42 9.45
C HIS A 281 11.52 0.11 9.52
N PHE A 282 12.40 0.80 10.23
CA PHE A 282 12.46 2.27 10.24
C PHE A 282 13.89 2.74 9.95
N ALA A 283 14.10 3.38 8.80
CA ALA A 283 15.42 3.83 8.37
C ALA A 283 15.72 5.25 8.82
N ARG A 284 16.72 5.41 9.68
CA ARG A 284 17.37 6.69 9.95
C ARG A 284 18.66 6.76 9.16
N ILE A 285 18.98 7.94 8.65
CA ILE A 285 20.23 8.19 7.93
C ILE A 285 21.13 9.01 8.85
N ASP A 286 22.21 8.41 9.28
CA ASP A 286 23.15 9.03 10.21
C ASP A 286 24.04 10.05 9.47
N ALA A 287 24.64 10.98 10.22
CA ALA A 287 25.38 12.10 9.65
C ALA A 287 26.60 11.65 8.82
N ASP A 288 27.24 10.56 9.19
CA ASP A 288 28.40 9.98 8.50
C ASP A 288 28.03 9.24 7.19
N GLU A 289 26.76 8.85 7.04
CA GLU A 289 26.25 8.22 5.82
C GLU A 289 25.56 9.22 4.88
N MET A 290 25.21 10.39 5.37
CA MET A 290 24.38 11.39 4.67
C MET A 290 24.91 11.71 3.26
N GLU A 291 26.20 11.83 3.09
CA GLU A 291 26.79 12.17 1.78
C GLU A 291 26.58 11.05 0.76
N GLN A 292 26.74 9.78 1.17
CA GLN A 292 26.49 8.63 0.29
C GLN A 292 25.03 8.55 -0.15
N PHE A 293 24.08 8.85 0.76
CA PHE A 293 22.65 8.87 0.43
C PHE A 293 22.27 10.05 -0.47
N LYS A 294 22.93 11.21 -0.35
CA LYS A 294 22.77 12.34 -1.28
C LYS A 294 23.29 12.00 -2.67
N GLU A 295 24.48 11.41 -2.77
CA GLU A 295 25.01 10.95 -4.06
C GLU A 295 24.07 9.96 -4.75
N LEU A 296 23.54 8.99 -4.00
CA LEU A 296 22.55 8.05 -4.52
C LEU A 296 21.27 8.78 -4.99
N TYR A 297 20.77 9.72 -4.18
CA TYR A 297 19.59 10.52 -4.52
C TYR A 297 19.74 11.27 -5.84
N GLU A 298 20.92 11.86 -6.10
CA GLU A 298 21.20 12.58 -7.35
C GLU A 298 21.24 11.64 -8.56
N GLN A 299 21.64 10.37 -8.37
CA GLN A 299 21.73 9.36 -9.43
C GLN A 299 20.36 8.74 -9.77
N MET A 300 19.39 8.73 -8.86
CA MET A 300 18.03 8.24 -9.07
C MET A 300 17.21 9.27 -9.89
#